data_41c8c56eaa2d892e6c16a44f6a5a89c1
#
_entry.id   41c8c56eaa2d892e6c16a44f6a5a89c1
#
_cell.length_a   1.000
_cell.length_b   1.000
_cell.length_c   1.000
_cell.angle_alpha   90.00
_cell.angle_beta   90.00
_cell.angle_gamma   90.00
#
_symmetry.space_group_name_H-M   'P 1'
#
loop_
_entity.id
_entity.type
_entity.pdbx_description
1 polymer ?
#
loop_
_entity_poly.entity_id
_entity_poly.type
_entity_poly.pdbx_seq_one_letter_code
_entity_poly.pdbx_strand_id
1 'polypeptide(L)'
;MDIMGSIGRILTVGEASYVVERTAAAINRAVDRGLIEATREPRDTAGEGGGVLRKLGPAELRYLLVEGDLEGDLTPAARRRVYEALRTLPEGEHRVQVGPRLALELADVDARIAARLDQLEAAKAHVEEGGAEPVLSGTDRLPVYLVAALAAGQGADATLEDHPGLTRLQVEAAAEYAMAYPKTGRPYPGRSFKRMVGELADLGAFDPAHAEGDKEDGPIA
;
A
#
# COMPACT_ATOMS: atom_id res chain seq x y z
N MET A 1 -8.05 -24.31 7.56
CA MET A 1 -7.28 -23.15 7.11
C MET A 1 -6.65 -22.57 8.34
N ASP A 2 -5.33 -22.64 8.45
CA ASP A 2 -4.62 -22.37 9.71
C ASP A 2 -4.42 -20.84 9.86
N ILE A 3 -5.37 -20.19 10.51
CA ILE A 3 -5.37 -18.74 10.77
C ILE A 3 -4.16 -18.34 11.65
N MET A 4 -3.63 -19.28 12.44
CA MET A 4 -2.52 -19.03 13.35
C MET A 4 -1.17 -18.81 12.67
N GLY A 5 -0.89 -19.47 11.53
CA GLY A 5 0.37 -19.31 10.80
C GLY A 5 0.54 -17.94 10.15
N SER A 6 -0.56 -17.24 9.85
CA SER A 6 -0.54 -15.96 9.14
C SER A 6 -0.22 -14.77 10.06
N ILE A 7 -0.70 -14.77 11.30
CA ILE A 7 -0.57 -13.60 12.21
C ILE A 7 0.83 -13.49 12.82
N GLY A 8 1.58 -14.60 12.93
CA GLY A 8 2.94 -14.64 13.51
C GLY A 8 4.03 -13.96 12.66
N ARG A 9 3.70 -13.40 11.49
CA ARG A 9 4.66 -12.81 10.56
C ARG A 9 5.17 -11.45 11.05
N ILE A 10 6.45 -11.22 10.75
CA ILE A 10 7.09 -9.91 10.91
C ILE A 10 7.00 -9.19 9.56
N LEU A 11 6.39 -8.02 9.55
CA LEU A 11 6.09 -7.25 8.34
C LEU A 11 6.99 -6.01 8.23
N THR A 12 7.31 -5.61 7.02
CA THR A 12 7.87 -4.29 6.74
C THR A 12 6.84 -3.19 7.03
N VAL A 13 7.28 -1.94 7.18
CA VAL A 13 6.36 -0.80 7.38
C VAL A 13 5.38 -0.65 6.22
N GLY A 14 5.78 -0.97 4.98
CA GLY A 14 4.89 -0.95 3.82
C GLY A 14 3.78 -1.99 3.92
N GLU A 15 4.14 -3.25 4.17
CA GLU A 15 3.18 -4.34 4.39
C GLU A 15 2.26 -4.05 5.60
N ALA A 16 2.83 -3.60 6.70
CA ALA A 16 2.05 -3.21 7.88
C ALA A 16 1.07 -2.06 7.57
N SER A 17 1.51 -1.05 6.80
CA SER A 17 0.68 0.07 6.33
C SER A 17 -0.56 -0.45 5.58
N TYR A 18 -0.36 -1.41 4.70
CA TYR A 18 -1.42 -2.08 3.97
C TYR A 18 -2.37 -2.86 4.90
N VAL A 19 -1.82 -3.66 5.81
CA VAL A 19 -2.59 -4.54 6.72
C VAL A 19 -3.44 -3.75 7.70
N VAL A 20 -2.89 -2.69 8.30
CA VAL A 20 -3.60 -1.88 9.31
C VAL A 20 -4.30 -0.65 8.73
N GLU A 21 -4.31 -0.47 7.41
CA GLU A 21 -4.95 0.64 6.69
C GLU A 21 -4.51 2.03 7.19
N ARG A 22 -3.24 2.15 7.56
CA ARG A 22 -2.62 3.40 8.00
C ARG A 22 -1.44 3.77 7.11
N THR A 23 -1.17 5.06 6.95
CA THR A 23 -0.01 5.48 6.14
C THR A 23 1.31 5.06 6.79
N ALA A 24 2.29 4.67 5.98
CA ALA A 24 3.65 4.36 6.43
C ALA A 24 4.26 5.51 7.27
N ALA A 25 3.94 6.76 6.93
CA ALA A 25 4.35 7.93 7.70
C ALA A 25 3.73 7.97 9.10
N ALA A 26 2.46 7.55 9.27
CA ALA A 26 1.82 7.46 10.58
C ALA A 26 2.46 6.38 11.45
N ILE A 27 2.73 5.20 10.86
CA ILE A 27 3.41 4.09 11.54
C ILE A 27 4.82 4.50 11.96
N ASN A 28 5.61 5.11 11.06
CA ASN A 28 6.94 5.58 11.40
C ASN A 28 6.92 6.61 12.53
N ARG A 29 5.96 7.55 12.53
CA ARG A 29 5.79 8.50 13.64
C ARG A 29 5.45 7.82 14.97
N ALA A 30 4.66 6.74 14.95
CA ALA A 30 4.35 5.96 16.15
C ALA A 30 5.61 5.29 16.73
N VAL A 31 6.46 4.72 15.86
CA VAL A 31 7.77 4.17 16.24
C VAL A 31 8.70 5.26 16.76
N ASP A 32 8.83 6.40 16.08
CA ASP A 32 9.73 7.50 16.46
C ASP A 32 9.33 8.15 17.81
N ARG A 33 8.04 8.14 18.13
CA ARG A 33 7.50 8.61 19.42
C ARG A 33 7.58 7.56 20.54
N GLY A 34 8.03 6.35 20.24
CA GLY A 34 8.09 5.23 21.19
C GLY A 34 6.72 4.73 21.64
N LEU A 35 5.68 4.90 20.80
CA LEU A 35 4.35 4.34 21.05
C LEU A 35 4.30 2.85 20.73
N ILE A 36 5.07 2.41 19.75
CA ILE A 36 5.34 1.03 19.37
C ILE A 36 6.82 0.82 19.13
N GLU A 37 7.27 -0.41 19.22
CA GLU A 37 8.63 -0.80 18.89
C GLU A 37 8.70 -1.34 17.45
N ALA A 38 9.89 -1.27 16.85
CA ALA A 38 10.15 -1.89 15.56
C ALA A 38 11.52 -2.55 15.59
N THR A 39 11.61 -3.77 15.10
CA THR A 39 12.89 -4.42 14.83
C THR A 39 13.59 -3.69 13.69
N ARG A 40 14.88 -3.46 13.81
CA ARG A 40 15.71 -2.78 12.81
C ARG A 40 16.61 -3.78 12.14
N GLU A 41 16.50 -3.92 10.83
CA GLU A 41 17.39 -4.73 10.01
C GLU A 41 18.15 -3.84 9.03
N PRO A 42 19.43 -4.11 8.75
CA PRO A 42 20.15 -3.45 7.67
C PRO A 42 19.42 -3.73 6.35
N ARG A 43 19.27 -2.73 5.51
CA ARG A 43 18.74 -2.93 4.17
C ARG A 43 19.88 -3.46 3.31
N ASP A 44 19.75 -4.68 2.78
CA ASP A 44 20.66 -5.23 1.77
C ASP A 44 20.48 -4.48 0.44
N THR A 45 21.02 -3.27 0.38
CA THR A 45 21.21 -2.56 -0.89
C THR A 45 22.70 -2.58 -1.19
N ALA A 46 23.07 -3.23 -2.27
CA ALA A 46 24.40 -3.16 -2.88
C ALA A 46 24.63 -1.74 -3.46
N GLY A 47 24.60 -0.71 -2.63
CA GLY A 47 24.74 0.69 -3.03
C GLY A 47 24.87 1.61 -1.82
N GLU A 48 25.67 2.65 -1.94
CA GLU A 48 25.96 3.65 -0.91
C GLU A 48 24.65 4.32 -0.43
N GLY A 49 24.20 3.95 0.76
CA GLY A 49 22.99 4.48 1.37
C GLY A 49 22.25 3.44 2.19
N GLY A 50 22.96 2.74 3.09
CA GLY A 50 22.41 1.72 3.98
C GLY A 50 21.26 2.28 4.84
N GLY A 51 20.03 2.17 4.34
CA GLY A 51 18.81 2.48 5.09
C GLY A 51 18.52 1.35 6.08
N VAL A 52 17.91 1.70 7.21
CA VAL A 52 17.43 0.72 8.19
C VAL A 52 16.00 0.33 7.81
N LEU A 53 15.76 -0.95 7.58
CA LEU A 53 14.42 -1.49 7.40
C LEU A 53 13.77 -1.71 8.77
N ARG A 54 12.63 -1.06 9.00
CA ARG A 54 11.82 -1.26 10.20
C ARG A 54 10.83 -2.38 9.95
N LYS A 55 10.73 -3.31 10.89
CA LYS A 55 9.80 -4.43 10.85
C LYS A 55 8.93 -4.43 12.10
N LEU A 56 7.68 -4.80 11.93
CA LEU A 56 6.63 -4.82 12.95
C LEU A 56 6.13 -6.25 13.14
N GLY A 57 5.91 -6.64 14.38
CA GLY A 57 5.37 -7.93 14.75
C GLY A 57 3.86 -7.90 15.03
N PRO A 58 3.29 -9.05 15.46
CA PRO A 58 1.85 -9.18 15.71
C PRO A 58 1.32 -8.20 16.77
N ALA A 59 2.08 -7.94 17.82
CA ALA A 59 1.67 -7.03 18.90
C ALA A 59 1.50 -5.59 18.38
N GLU A 60 2.39 -5.13 17.51
CA GLU A 60 2.35 -3.82 16.89
C GLU A 60 1.15 -3.68 15.94
N LEU A 61 0.86 -4.71 15.12
CA LEU A 61 -0.28 -4.72 14.22
C LEU A 61 -1.61 -4.67 15.00
N ARG A 62 -1.75 -5.52 16.01
CA ARG A 62 -2.91 -5.52 16.92
C ARG A 62 -3.08 -4.16 17.59
N TYR A 63 -1.99 -3.58 18.12
CA TYR A 63 -2.03 -2.27 18.76
C TYR A 63 -2.48 -1.17 17.81
N LEU A 64 -1.95 -1.13 16.60
CA LEU A 64 -2.30 -0.10 15.61
C LEU A 64 -3.77 -0.16 15.19
N LEU A 65 -4.38 -1.34 15.10
CA LEU A 65 -5.81 -1.50 14.84
C LEU A 65 -6.64 -1.09 16.07
N VAL A 66 -6.34 -1.63 17.25
CA VAL A 66 -7.06 -1.30 18.50
C VAL A 66 -6.96 0.20 18.80
N GLU A 67 -5.79 0.81 18.60
CA GLU A 67 -5.60 2.25 18.81
C GLU A 67 -6.43 3.07 17.83
N GLY A 68 -6.61 2.58 16.58
CA GLY A 68 -7.48 3.20 15.59
C GLY A 68 -8.96 3.13 15.96
N ASP A 69 -9.40 1.95 16.34
CA ASP A 69 -10.79 1.70 16.71
C ASP A 69 -11.20 2.49 17.99
N LEU A 70 -10.24 2.78 18.87
CA LEU A 70 -10.41 3.51 20.12
C LEU A 70 -9.82 4.93 20.09
N GLU A 71 -9.66 5.50 18.88
CA GLU A 71 -9.09 6.85 18.74
C GLU A 71 -9.94 7.89 19.46
N GLY A 72 -9.31 8.62 20.39
CA GLY A 72 -9.99 9.61 21.24
C GLY A 72 -10.43 9.07 22.61
N ASP A 73 -10.69 7.77 22.77
CA ASP A 73 -11.18 7.17 24.01
C ASP A 73 -10.06 6.80 25.00
N LEU A 74 -8.84 6.59 24.47
CA LEU A 74 -7.71 6.17 25.28
C LEU A 74 -6.80 7.35 25.69
N THR A 75 -6.58 7.48 26.99
CA THR A 75 -5.52 8.36 27.50
C THR A 75 -4.14 7.84 27.12
N PRO A 76 -3.07 8.68 27.08
CA PRO A 76 -1.72 8.22 26.80
C PRO A 76 -1.23 7.07 27.71
N ALA A 77 -1.62 7.11 29.00
CA ALA A 77 -1.29 6.05 29.95
C ALA A 77 -2.05 4.75 29.67
N ALA A 78 -3.30 4.82 29.19
CA ALA A 78 -4.08 3.66 28.79
C ALA A 78 -3.51 3.03 27.52
N ARG A 79 -3.12 3.83 26.51
CA ARG A 79 -2.47 3.36 25.28
C ARG A 79 -1.20 2.55 25.57
N ARG A 80 -0.34 3.07 26.46
CA ARG A 80 0.88 2.34 26.87
C ARG A 80 0.55 0.99 27.51
N ARG A 81 -0.43 0.96 28.44
CA ARG A 81 -0.85 -0.31 29.08
C ARG A 81 -1.44 -1.32 28.10
N VAL A 82 -2.21 -0.86 27.12
CA VAL A 82 -2.72 -1.71 26.03
C VAL A 82 -1.55 -2.32 25.26
N TYR A 83 -0.58 -1.50 24.85
CA TYR A 83 0.56 -1.99 24.08
C TYR A 83 1.42 -3.00 24.89
N GLU A 84 1.75 -2.69 26.16
CA GLU A 84 2.49 -3.58 27.03
C GLU A 84 1.77 -4.92 27.23
N ALA A 85 0.44 -4.89 27.39
CA ALA A 85 -0.36 -6.10 27.54
C ALA A 85 -0.38 -6.94 26.25
N LEU A 86 -0.47 -6.31 25.08
CA LEU A 86 -0.39 -7.01 23.78
C LEU A 86 0.97 -7.64 23.52
N ARG A 87 2.06 -7.01 23.96
CA ARG A 87 3.43 -7.57 23.83
C ARG A 87 3.67 -8.82 24.66
N THR A 88 2.97 -8.95 25.77
CA THR A 88 3.10 -10.10 26.68
C THR A 88 2.03 -11.16 26.45
N LEU A 89 1.13 -10.96 25.48
CA LEU A 89 0.07 -11.90 25.17
C LEU A 89 0.66 -13.18 24.56
N PRO A 90 0.33 -14.36 25.12
CA PRO A 90 0.75 -15.63 24.56
C PRO A 90 0.23 -15.82 23.13
N GLU A 91 0.98 -16.57 22.34
CA GLU A 91 0.55 -16.94 21.00
C GLU A 91 -0.74 -17.75 21.05
N GLY A 92 -1.69 -17.42 20.17
CA GLY A 92 -3.00 -18.08 20.11
C GLY A 92 -4.06 -17.53 21.07
N GLU A 93 -3.69 -16.63 21.97
CA GLU A 93 -4.64 -15.93 22.80
C GLU A 93 -5.27 -14.74 22.06
N HIS A 94 -6.60 -14.64 22.13
CA HIS A 94 -7.40 -13.60 21.50
C HIS A 94 -8.07 -12.66 22.52
N ARG A 95 -7.66 -12.74 23.78
CA ARG A 95 -8.16 -11.89 24.85
C ARG A 95 -7.01 -11.40 25.70
N VAL A 96 -6.92 -10.08 25.86
CA VAL A 96 -5.86 -9.46 26.65
C VAL A 96 -6.43 -8.66 27.82
N GLN A 97 -5.88 -8.88 29.00
CA GLN A 97 -6.24 -8.13 30.21
C GLN A 97 -5.39 -6.86 30.30
N VAL A 98 -5.99 -5.69 30.17
CA VAL A 98 -5.31 -4.38 30.20
C VAL A 98 -5.25 -3.77 31.60
N GLY A 99 -6.14 -4.24 32.48
CA GLY A 99 -6.24 -3.75 33.87
C GLY A 99 -7.26 -4.58 34.66
N PRO A 100 -7.48 -4.26 35.94
CA PRO A 100 -8.32 -5.08 36.83
C PRO A 100 -9.77 -5.28 36.35
N ARG A 101 -10.26 -4.36 35.52
CA ARG A 101 -11.66 -4.32 35.05
C ARG A 101 -11.79 -4.12 33.54
N LEU A 102 -10.67 -4.13 32.79
CA LEU A 102 -10.68 -3.93 31.35
C LEU A 102 -9.95 -5.09 30.67
N ALA A 103 -10.67 -5.78 29.81
CA ALA A 103 -10.12 -6.73 28.86
C ALA A 103 -10.51 -6.34 27.43
N LEU A 104 -9.68 -6.66 26.46
CA LEU A 104 -9.97 -6.48 25.03
C LEU A 104 -10.10 -7.85 24.40
N GLU A 105 -11.14 -8.03 23.61
CA GLU A 105 -11.32 -9.17 22.72
C GLU A 105 -10.66 -8.83 21.38
N LEU A 106 -9.81 -9.73 20.89
CA LEU A 106 -8.98 -9.49 19.71
C LEU A 106 -9.35 -10.37 18.51
N ALA A 107 -10.35 -11.22 18.65
CA ALA A 107 -10.71 -12.20 17.61
C ALA A 107 -11.07 -11.52 16.27
N ASP A 108 -11.78 -10.41 16.31
CA ASP A 108 -12.12 -9.61 15.13
C ASP A 108 -10.91 -8.84 14.56
N VAL A 109 -10.05 -8.31 15.43
CA VAL A 109 -8.78 -7.68 15.05
C VAL A 109 -7.88 -8.69 14.34
N ASP A 110 -7.73 -9.87 14.89
CA ASP A 110 -6.93 -10.95 14.32
C ASP A 110 -7.52 -11.44 12.98
N ALA A 111 -8.84 -11.54 12.88
CA ALA A 111 -9.51 -11.89 11.63
C ALA A 111 -9.28 -10.83 10.54
N ARG A 112 -9.30 -9.53 10.88
CA ARG A 112 -8.98 -8.42 9.95
C ARG A 112 -7.53 -8.52 9.47
N ILE A 113 -6.58 -8.73 10.38
CA ILE A 113 -5.16 -8.90 10.03
C ILE A 113 -4.99 -10.09 9.08
N ALA A 114 -5.56 -11.25 9.42
CA ALA A 114 -5.46 -12.45 8.60
C ALA A 114 -6.04 -12.24 7.19
N ALA A 115 -7.23 -11.66 7.09
CA ALA A 115 -7.87 -11.38 5.80
C ALA A 115 -7.02 -10.46 4.91
N ARG A 116 -6.39 -9.41 5.49
CA ARG A 116 -5.51 -8.51 4.73
C ARG A 116 -4.20 -9.18 4.33
N LEU A 117 -3.65 -10.04 5.16
CA LEU A 117 -2.48 -10.84 4.81
C LEU A 117 -2.77 -11.83 3.68
N ASP A 118 -3.91 -12.51 3.74
CA ASP A 118 -4.34 -13.42 2.67
C ASP A 118 -4.55 -12.68 1.33
N GLN A 119 -5.13 -11.48 1.36
CA GLN A 119 -5.26 -10.62 0.18
C GLN A 119 -3.90 -10.23 -0.39
N LEU A 120 -2.95 -9.85 0.47
CA LEU A 120 -1.60 -9.50 0.05
C LEU A 120 -0.86 -10.69 -0.58
N GLU A 121 -0.97 -11.88 0.01
CA GLU A 121 -0.37 -13.09 -0.56
C GLU A 121 -1.03 -13.48 -1.89
N ALA A 122 -2.35 -13.34 -2.01
CA ALA A 122 -3.05 -13.56 -3.27
C ALA A 122 -2.58 -12.56 -4.36
N ALA A 123 -2.39 -11.29 -4.00
CA ALA A 123 -1.85 -10.29 -4.93
C ALA A 123 -0.41 -10.62 -5.36
N LYS A 124 0.45 -11.01 -4.43
CA LYS A 124 1.84 -11.43 -4.71
C LYS A 124 1.92 -12.63 -5.65
N ALA A 125 0.98 -13.56 -5.58
CA ALA A 125 0.94 -14.71 -6.48
C ALA A 125 0.79 -14.33 -7.97
N HIS A 126 0.33 -13.11 -8.26
CA HIS A 126 0.24 -12.56 -9.62
C HIS A 126 1.44 -11.69 -10.02
N VAL A 127 2.48 -11.61 -9.20
CA VAL A 127 3.62 -10.72 -9.39
C VAL A 127 4.92 -11.53 -9.50
N GLU A 128 5.70 -11.24 -10.52
CA GLU A 128 7.07 -11.74 -10.67
C GLU A 128 8.06 -10.65 -10.26
N GLU A 129 8.84 -10.95 -9.23
CA GLU A 129 9.95 -10.12 -8.76
C GLU A 129 11.27 -10.64 -9.37
N GLY A 130 12.27 -9.78 -9.53
CA GLY A 130 13.60 -10.20 -10.00
C GLY A 130 14.14 -9.43 -11.19
N GLY A 131 13.41 -8.41 -11.66
CA GLY A 131 13.86 -7.46 -12.67
C GLY A 131 14.15 -6.07 -12.09
N ALA A 132 14.25 -5.06 -12.97
CA ALA A 132 14.40 -3.66 -12.59
C ALA A 132 13.16 -3.17 -11.80
N GLU A 133 12.00 -3.74 -12.07
CA GLU A 133 10.75 -3.53 -11.32
C GLU A 133 9.87 -4.80 -11.43
N PRO A 134 8.93 -4.99 -10.47
CA PRO A 134 8.01 -6.12 -10.50
C PRO A 134 7.05 -6.04 -11.69
N VAL A 135 6.73 -7.18 -12.27
CA VAL A 135 5.85 -7.34 -13.43
C VAL A 135 4.72 -8.32 -13.12
N LEU A 136 3.60 -8.20 -13.84
CA LEU A 136 2.48 -9.13 -13.72
C LEU A 136 2.78 -10.46 -14.40
N SER A 137 2.55 -11.55 -13.68
CA SER A 137 2.72 -12.92 -14.18
C SER A 137 1.77 -13.19 -15.35
N GLY A 138 2.27 -13.95 -16.35
CA GLY A 138 1.47 -14.33 -17.52
C GLY A 138 1.17 -13.18 -18.48
N THR A 139 1.84 -12.03 -18.34
CA THR A 139 1.76 -10.90 -19.26
C THR A 139 3.09 -10.72 -20.00
N ASP A 140 3.11 -9.89 -21.06
CA ASP A 140 4.35 -9.52 -21.74
C ASP A 140 5.15 -8.50 -20.91
N ARG A 141 5.60 -8.93 -19.69
CA ARG A 141 6.37 -8.15 -18.72
C ARG A 141 5.75 -6.80 -18.36
N LEU A 142 4.43 -6.76 -18.23
CA LEU A 142 3.73 -5.50 -17.90
C LEU A 142 4.03 -5.08 -16.46
N PRO A 143 4.57 -3.86 -16.22
CA PRO A 143 4.94 -3.41 -14.88
C PRO A 143 3.72 -3.31 -13.95
N VAL A 144 3.82 -3.86 -12.75
CA VAL A 144 2.75 -3.82 -11.74
C VAL A 144 2.34 -2.38 -11.43
N TYR A 145 3.31 -1.49 -11.24
CA TYR A 145 3.04 -0.09 -10.90
C TYR A 145 2.38 0.71 -12.02
N LEU A 146 2.62 0.35 -13.28
CA LEU A 146 1.92 0.94 -14.40
C LEU A 146 0.43 0.58 -14.35
N VAL A 147 0.12 -0.71 -14.19
CA VAL A 147 -1.27 -1.19 -14.12
C VAL A 147 -1.99 -0.60 -12.91
N ALA A 148 -1.33 -0.57 -11.75
CA ALA A 148 -1.88 0.06 -10.54
C ALA A 148 -2.17 1.56 -10.74
N ALA A 149 -1.26 2.30 -11.39
CA ALA A 149 -1.45 3.73 -11.67
C ALA A 149 -2.61 3.98 -12.64
N LEU A 150 -2.72 3.17 -13.70
CA LEU A 150 -3.84 3.23 -14.65
C LEU A 150 -5.17 2.92 -13.96
N ALA A 151 -5.22 1.84 -13.17
CA ALA A 151 -6.43 1.47 -12.43
C ALA A 151 -6.88 2.58 -11.45
N ALA A 152 -5.95 3.22 -10.77
CA ALA A 152 -6.24 4.33 -9.87
C ALA A 152 -6.70 5.61 -10.60
N GLY A 153 -6.17 5.90 -11.79
CA GLY A 153 -6.42 7.16 -12.51
C GLY A 153 -7.57 7.11 -13.51
N GLN A 154 -7.80 5.98 -14.18
CA GLN A 154 -8.84 5.82 -15.20
C GLN A 154 -9.87 4.72 -14.87
N GLY A 155 -9.66 3.97 -13.78
CA GLY A 155 -10.50 2.85 -13.36
C GLY A 155 -10.09 1.50 -13.96
N ALA A 156 -10.54 0.42 -13.31
CA ALA A 156 -10.20 -0.94 -13.72
C ALA A 156 -10.75 -1.30 -15.09
N ASP A 157 -12.00 -0.93 -15.39
CA ASP A 157 -12.64 -1.26 -16.67
C ASP A 157 -11.92 -0.60 -17.85
N ALA A 158 -11.62 0.69 -17.73
CA ALA A 158 -10.85 1.43 -18.73
C ALA A 158 -9.43 0.87 -18.93
N THR A 159 -8.82 0.38 -17.85
CA THR A 159 -7.51 -0.28 -17.92
C THR A 159 -7.59 -1.60 -18.67
N LEU A 160 -8.64 -2.40 -18.48
CA LEU A 160 -8.88 -3.64 -19.21
C LEU A 160 -9.17 -3.39 -20.71
N GLU A 161 -9.91 -2.34 -21.04
CA GLU A 161 -10.13 -1.92 -22.43
C GLU A 161 -8.84 -1.55 -23.16
N ASP A 162 -7.93 -0.87 -22.46
CA ASP A 162 -6.63 -0.47 -23.04
C ASP A 162 -5.62 -1.63 -23.09
N HIS A 163 -5.78 -2.61 -22.20
CA HIS A 163 -4.91 -3.79 -22.07
C HIS A 163 -5.75 -5.10 -22.05
N PRO A 164 -6.28 -5.53 -23.20
CA PRO A 164 -7.20 -6.68 -23.28
C PRO A 164 -6.57 -8.03 -22.91
N GLY A 165 -5.24 -8.08 -22.79
CA GLY A 165 -4.51 -9.26 -22.27
C GLY A 165 -4.52 -9.37 -20.75
N LEU A 166 -5.02 -8.37 -20.02
CA LEU A 166 -5.16 -8.41 -18.57
C LEU A 166 -6.49 -9.00 -18.16
N THR A 167 -6.47 -9.69 -17.03
CA THR A 167 -7.67 -10.08 -16.29
C THR A 167 -7.98 -9.04 -15.20
N ARG A 168 -9.24 -8.97 -14.77
CA ARG A 168 -9.64 -8.11 -13.64
C ARG A 168 -8.84 -8.44 -12.37
N LEU A 169 -8.62 -9.72 -12.11
CA LEU A 169 -7.85 -10.19 -10.96
C LEU A 169 -6.40 -9.66 -10.97
N GLN A 170 -5.75 -9.60 -12.14
CA GLN A 170 -4.42 -9.03 -12.27
C GLN A 170 -4.40 -7.51 -12.04
N VAL A 171 -5.44 -6.80 -12.46
CA VAL A 171 -5.57 -5.35 -12.20
C VAL A 171 -5.75 -5.08 -10.70
N GLU A 172 -6.60 -5.86 -10.04
CA GLU A 172 -6.80 -5.78 -8.59
C GLU A 172 -5.53 -6.15 -7.82
N ALA A 173 -4.87 -7.24 -8.20
CA ALA A 173 -3.60 -7.66 -7.62
C ALA A 173 -2.50 -6.58 -7.76
N ALA A 174 -2.43 -5.90 -8.90
CA ALA A 174 -1.49 -4.81 -9.10
C ALA A 174 -1.75 -3.63 -8.14
N ALA A 175 -3.02 -3.28 -7.94
CA ALA A 175 -3.42 -2.22 -7.01
C ALA A 175 -3.06 -2.58 -5.56
N GLU A 176 -3.41 -3.79 -5.11
CA GLU A 176 -3.12 -4.30 -3.77
C GLU A 176 -1.60 -4.38 -3.51
N TYR A 177 -0.84 -4.92 -4.48
CA TYR A 177 0.61 -4.98 -4.39
C TYR A 177 1.24 -3.59 -4.27
N ALA A 178 0.82 -2.63 -5.08
CA ALA A 178 1.36 -1.27 -5.07
C ALA A 178 1.05 -0.51 -3.77
N MET A 179 -0.04 -0.83 -3.08
CA MET A 179 -0.34 -0.28 -1.74
C MET A 179 0.62 -0.80 -0.68
N ALA A 180 0.97 -2.09 -0.70
CA ALA A 180 1.89 -2.69 0.26
C ALA A 180 3.36 -2.35 -0.04
N TYR A 181 3.70 -2.22 -1.32
CA TYR A 181 5.06 -1.97 -1.83
C TYR A 181 5.08 -0.73 -2.73
N PRO A 182 5.00 0.48 -2.16
CA PRO A 182 4.94 1.72 -2.94
C PRO A 182 6.17 1.88 -3.84
N LYS A 183 5.92 2.26 -5.10
CA LYS A 183 6.99 2.55 -6.06
C LYS A 183 7.91 3.67 -5.55
N THR A 184 9.21 3.42 -5.59
CA THR A 184 10.23 4.46 -5.40
C THR A 184 10.55 5.15 -6.72
N GLY A 185 10.79 6.46 -6.69
CA GLY A 185 11.11 7.25 -7.89
C GLY A 185 9.88 7.83 -8.59
N ARG A 186 10.01 8.08 -9.91
CA ARG A 186 8.95 8.75 -10.68
C ARG A 186 7.70 7.86 -10.80
N PRO A 187 6.51 8.36 -10.44
CA PRO A 187 5.27 7.62 -10.61
C PRO A 187 4.91 7.44 -12.10
N TYR A 188 4.16 6.40 -12.41
CA TYR A 188 3.54 6.23 -13.71
C TYR A 188 2.35 7.18 -13.90
N PRO A 189 2.02 7.55 -15.15
CA PRO A 189 0.82 8.33 -15.42
C PRO A 189 -0.44 7.50 -15.08
N GLY A 190 -1.45 8.17 -14.52
CA GLY A 190 -2.73 7.54 -14.18
C GLY A 190 -3.68 7.35 -15.37
N ARG A 191 -3.23 7.69 -16.59
CA ARG A 191 -4.00 7.52 -17.83
C ARG A 191 -3.13 6.96 -18.93
N SER A 192 -3.70 6.09 -19.77
CA SER A 192 -2.99 5.57 -20.94
C SER A 192 -2.76 6.65 -21.97
N PHE A 193 -1.68 6.53 -22.73
CA PHE A 193 -1.36 7.46 -23.83
C PHE A 193 -2.51 7.55 -24.84
N LYS A 194 -3.15 6.43 -25.18
CA LYS A 194 -4.32 6.38 -26.08
C LYS A 194 -5.46 7.28 -25.61
N ARG A 195 -5.80 7.24 -24.32
CA ARG A 195 -6.87 8.08 -23.74
C ARG A 195 -6.46 9.55 -23.67
N MET A 196 -5.21 9.83 -23.32
CA MET A 196 -4.68 11.21 -23.33
C MET A 196 -4.74 11.84 -24.73
N VAL A 197 -4.37 11.10 -25.77
CA VAL A 197 -4.44 11.59 -27.16
C VAL A 197 -5.91 11.77 -27.59
N GLY A 198 -6.82 10.85 -27.22
CA GLY A 198 -8.24 11.00 -27.48
C GLY A 198 -8.83 12.27 -26.85
N GLU A 199 -8.56 12.51 -25.56
CA GLU A 199 -9.01 13.73 -24.86
C GLU A 199 -8.47 15.01 -25.53
N LEU A 200 -7.19 15.02 -25.95
CA LEU A 200 -6.60 16.14 -26.66
C LEU A 200 -7.26 16.38 -28.04
N ALA A 201 -7.59 15.29 -28.75
CA ALA A 201 -8.32 15.39 -30.02
C ALA A 201 -9.72 15.97 -29.81
N ASP A 202 -10.45 15.51 -28.80
CA ASP A 202 -11.79 16.01 -28.45
C ASP A 202 -11.78 17.50 -28.04
N LEU A 203 -10.66 17.96 -27.46
CA LEU A 203 -10.42 19.38 -27.15
C LEU A 203 -9.98 20.22 -28.37
N GLY A 204 -9.89 19.62 -29.56
CA GLY A 204 -9.47 20.31 -30.77
C GLY A 204 -7.96 20.60 -30.87
N ALA A 205 -7.14 19.97 -29.99
CA ALA A 205 -5.68 20.22 -29.96
C ALA A 205 -4.95 19.85 -31.28
N PHE A 206 -5.60 19.04 -32.12
CA PHE A 206 -5.10 18.63 -33.44
C PHE A 206 -5.88 19.23 -34.59
N ASP A 207 -6.79 20.19 -34.33
CA ASP A 207 -7.55 20.87 -35.38
C ASP A 207 -6.62 21.88 -36.08
N PRO A 208 -6.37 21.78 -37.41
CA PRO A 208 -5.51 22.67 -38.13
C PRO A 208 -5.98 24.15 -38.09
N ALA A 209 -7.23 24.39 -37.75
CA ALA A 209 -7.77 25.74 -37.59
C ALA A 209 -7.16 26.51 -36.41
N HIS A 210 -6.60 25.84 -35.41
CA HIS A 210 -5.90 26.49 -34.30
C HIS A 210 -4.42 26.74 -34.56
N ALA A 211 -3.83 26.19 -35.64
CA ALA A 211 -2.42 26.39 -35.99
C ALA A 211 -2.17 27.69 -36.78
N GLU A 212 -3.22 28.36 -37.27
CA GLU A 212 -3.09 29.57 -38.11
C GLU A 212 -3.24 30.91 -37.36
N GLY A 213 -3.41 30.88 -36.02
CA GLY A 213 -3.73 32.07 -35.20
C GLY A 213 -2.55 32.98 -34.84
N ASP A 214 -1.31 32.68 -35.20
CA ASP A 214 -0.14 33.46 -34.74
C ASP A 214 0.75 34.02 -35.88
N LYS A 215 0.10 34.50 -36.93
CA LYS A 215 0.75 35.39 -37.88
C LYS A 215 0.13 36.78 -37.78
N GLU A 216 0.42 37.50 -36.71
CA GLU A 216 0.31 38.94 -36.71
C GLU A 216 1.42 39.52 -37.60
N ASP A 217 1.07 39.83 -38.85
CA ASP A 217 1.81 40.73 -39.68
C ASP A 217 1.78 42.14 -39.06
N GLY A 218 2.82 42.45 -38.27
CA GLY A 218 3.10 43.81 -37.86
C GLY A 218 3.63 44.60 -39.06
N PRO A 219 3.05 45.79 -39.43
CA PRO A 219 3.58 46.60 -40.50
C PRO A 219 4.89 47.25 -40.07
N ILE A 220 5.94 47.04 -40.89
CA ILE A 220 7.18 47.78 -40.82
C ILE A 220 6.90 49.17 -41.45
N ALA A 221 7.00 50.21 -40.64
CA ALA A 221 7.09 51.57 -41.04
C ALA A 221 8.44 52.18 -40.60
#